data_a882d6c3afdcf36fcd3794b3c9c6940a
#
_entry.id   a882d6c3afdcf36fcd3794b3c9c6940a
#
_cell.length_a   1.000
_cell.length_b   1.000
_cell.length_c   1.000
_cell.angle_alpha   90.00
_cell.angle_beta   90.00
_cell.angle_gamma   90.00
#
_symmetry.space_group_name_H-M   'P 1'
#
loop_
_entity.id
_entity.type
_entity.pdbx_description
1 polymer ?
#
loop_
_entity_poly.entity_id
_entity_poly.type
_entity_poly.pdbx_seq_one_letter_code
_entity_poly.pdbx_strand_id
1 'polypeptide(L)'
;MTKNYSSDNSLTWWIVGFIVVSVAVLFGIVFYQNKPFSSKTNREVALACTTEMATQFHIHPNLEIIVNGQKQEIPTNIGITGVCMNAIHTHDNTGKIHVESPQKRDFTLSDLFAVWKKTYSKDQILGFKIDNTHTIRETINGKDSQDYENTILRDNDQIIISYNEKK
;
A
#
# COMPACT_ATOMS: atom_id res chain seq x y z
N MET A 1 -40.06 -46.97 41.70
CA MET A 1 -38.97 -46.93 40.73
C MET A 1 -38.89 -45.51 40.18
N THR A 2 -37.96 -44.71 40.73
CA THR A 2 -37.70 -43.34 40.24
C THR A 2 -36.60 -43.43 39.20
N LYS A 3 -36.94 -43.07 37.95
CA LYS A 3 -35.98 -43.00 36.81
C LYS A 3 -35.14 -41.73 36.96
N ASN A 4 -33.87 -41.89 37.37
CA ASN A 4 -32.92 -40.76 37.32
C ASN A 4 -32.65 -40.37 35.88
N TYR A 5 -33.14 -39.21 35.45
CA TYR A 5 -32.85 -38.62 34.17
C TYR A 5 -31.52 -37.89 34.30
N SER A 6 -30.47 -38.52 33.86
CA SER A 6 -29.14 -37.85 33.67
C SER A 6 -29.27 -36.90 32.48
N SER A 7 -29.34 -35.62 32.75
CA SER A 7 -29.26 -34.63 31.65
C SER A 7 -27.85 -34.62 31.07
N ASP A 8 -27.70 -35.04 29.83
CA ASP A 8 -26.43 -34.98 29.13
C ASP A 8 -26.20 -33.51 28.75
N ASN A 9 -25.36 -32.81 29.52
CA ASN A 9 -25.05 -31.41 29.32
C ASN A 9 -23.94 -31.20 28.26
N SER A 10 -23.48 -32.25 27.57
CA SER A 10 -22.36 -32.18 26.62
C SER A 10 -22.67 -31.23 25.46
N LEU A 11 -23.89 -31.29 24.90
CA LEU A 11 -24.31 -30.39 23.81
C LEU A 11 -24.33 -28.92 24.24
N THR A 12 -24.74 -28.64 25.46
CA THR A 12 -24.75 -27.28 26.01
C THR A 12 -23.35 -26.70 26.12
N TRP A 13 -22.37 -27.48 26.55
CA TRP A 13 -20.96 -27.05 26.64
C TRP A 13 -20.35 -26.81 25.25
N TRP A 14 -20.70 -27.62 24.24
CA TRP A 14 -20.26 -27.37 22.85
C TRP A 14 -20.84 -26.07 22.29
N ILE A 15 -22.10 -25.78 22.51
CA ILE A 15 -22.75 -24.53 22.08
C ILE A 15 -22.10 -23.32 22.77
N VAL A 16 -21.89 -23.39 24.09
CA VAL A 16 -21.23 -22.32 24.87
C VAL A 16 -19.81 -22.10 24.34
N GLY A 17 -19.06 -23.18 24.14
CA GLY A 17 -17.69 -23.10 23.58
C GLY A 17 -17.66 -22.41 22.21
N PHE A 18 -18.60 -22.78 21.30
CA PHE A 18 -18.70 -22.16 19.98
C PHE A 18 -19.04 -20.67 20.06
N ILE A 19 -19.96 -20.28 20.93
CA ILE A 19 -20.33 -18.86 21.14
C ILE A 19 -19.13 -18.07 21.65
N VAL A 20 -18.41 -18.58 22.65
CA VAL A 20 -17.22 -17.89 23.20
C VAL A 20 -16.15 -17.69 22.15
N VAL A 21 -15.85 -18.72 21.35
CA VAL A 21 -14.86 -18.60 20.26
C VAL A 21 -15.33 -17.58 19.21
N SER A 22 -16.61 -17.62 18.81
CA SER A 22 -17.15 -16.67 17.82
C SER A 22 -17.08 -15.22 18.32
N VAL A 23 -17.41 -14.98 19.58
CA VAL A 23 -17.30 -13.64 20.19
C VAL A 23 -15.86 -13.19 20.26
N ALA A 24 -14.91 -14.06 20.64
CA ALA A 24 -13.49 -13.73 20.69
C ALA A 24 -12.94 -13.37 19.28
N VAL A 25 -13.34 -14.11 18.25
CA VAL A 25 -12.95 -13.82 16.86
C VAL A 25 -13.51 -12.48 16.41
N LEU A 26 -14.79 -12.21 16.64
CA LEU A 26 -15.42 -10.93 16.31
C LEU A 26 -14.74 -9.77 17.02
N PHE A 27 -14.44 -9.93 18.32
CA PHE A 27 -13.73 -8.91 19.10
C PHE A 27 -12.33 -8.66 18.56
N GLY A 28 -11.61 -9.72 18.18
CA GLY A 28 -10.30 -9.61 17.53
C GLY A 28 -10.35 -8.86 16.21
N ILE A 29 -11.35 -9.11 15.37
CA ILE A 29 -11.56 -8.41 14.09
C ILE A 29 -11.83 -6.92 14.34
N VAL A 30 -12.77 -6.59 15.24
CA VAL A 30 -13.11 -5.20 15.58
C VAL A 30 -11.90 -4.48 16.17
N PHE A 31 -11.14 -5.10 17.05
CA PHE A 31 -9.93 -4.52 17.63
C PHE A 31 -8.86 -4.23 16.56
N TYR A 32 -8.67 -5.17 15.61
CA TYR A 32 -7.71 -4.99 14.52
C TYR A 32 -8.12 -3.82 13.59
N GLN A 33 -9.40 -3.70 13.27
CA GLN A 33 -9.91 -2.63 12.41
C GLN A 33 -9.85 -1.24 13.06
N ASN A 34 -9.94 -1.17 14.39
CA ASN A 34 -9.93 0.08 15.16
C ASN A 34 -8.53 0.46 15.70
N LYS A 35 -7.45 -0.07 15.13
CA LYS A 35 -6.09 0.36 15.51
C LYS A 35 -5.96 1.88 15.40
N PRO A 36 -5.41 2.57 16.42
CA PRO A 36 -5.14 3.99 16.32
C PRO A 36 -4.16 4.28 15.16
N PHE A 37 -4.32 5.42 14.50
CA PHE A 37 -3.52 5.80 13.33
C PHE A 37 -2.00 5.67 13.58
N SER A 38 -1.54 6.02 14.78
CA SER A 38 -0.12 5.93 15.18
C SER A 38 0.44 4.50 15.19
N SER A 39 -0.41 3.48 15.35
CA SER A 39 -0.01 2.07 15.36
C SER A 39 -0.10 1.38 14.00
N LYS A 40 -0.60 2.07 12.97
CA LYS A 40 -0.66 1.54 11.60
C LYS A 40 0.71 1.65 10.93
N THR A 41 1.07 0.64 10.17
CA THR A 41 2.26 0.68 9.30
C THR A 41 2.08 1.69 8.17
N ASN A 42 3.18 2.11 7.52
CA ASN A 42 3.10 2.98 6.34
C ASN A 42 2.26 2.36 5.23
N ARG A 43 2.40 1.05 5.00
CA ARG A 43 1.60 0.29 4.03
C ARG A 43 0.10 0.30 4.36
N GLU A 44 -0.28 0.08 5.61
CA GLU A 44 -1.68 0.13 6.04
C GLU A 44 -2.27 1.54 5.85
N VAL A 45 -1.48 2.59 6.11
CA VAL A 45 -1.92 3.97 5.88
C VAL A 45 -2.01 4.28 4.39
N ALA A 46 -1.01 3.88 3.58
CA ALA A 46 -1.02 4.10 2.14
C ALA A 46 -2.23 3.45 1.45
N LEU A 47 -2.62 2.25 1.87
CA LEU A 47 -3.75 1.50 1.29
C LEU A 47 -5.11 1.88 1.88
N ALA A 48 -5.15 2.63 2.98
CA ALA A 48 -6.41 3.11 3.55
C ALA A 48 -7.01 4.21 2.68
N CYS A 49 -8.24 4.00 2.18
CA CYS A 49 -9.00 5.03 1.49
C CYS A 49 -9.86 5.79 2.51
N THR A 50 -9.69 7.11 2.61
CA THR A 50 -10.37 7.95 3.61
C THR A 50 -11.18 9.05 2.94
N THR A 51 -12.32 9.42 3.52
CA THR A 51 -13.18 10.52 3.04
C THR A 51 -12.72 11.88 3.56
N GLU A 52 -12.02 11.87 4.69
CA GLU A 52 -11.45 13.07 5.31
C GLU A 52 -9.98 12.79 5.64
N MET A 53 -9.09 13.58 5.06
CA MET A 53 -7.66 13.48 5.35
C MET A 53 -7.22 14.73 6.12
N ALA A 54 -6.91 14.56 7.42
CA ALA A 54 -6.23 15.62 8.16
C ALA A 54 -4.79 15.69 7.64
N THR A 55 -4.50 16.69 6.82
CA THR A 55 -3.23 16.81 6.11
C THR A 55 -2.28 17.71 6.91
N GLN A 56 -1.46 17.15 7.80
CA GLN A 56 -0.34 17.83 8.45
C GLN A 56 0.99 17.61 7.73
N PHE A 57 1.08 16.52 6.96
CA PHE A 57 2.23 16.16 6.13
C PHE A 57 1.78 16.12 4.68
N HIS A 58 2.39 16.96 3.82
CA HIS A 58 2.04 17.08 2.41
C HIS A 58 3.31 17.32 1.60
N ILE A 59 3.63 16.42 0.68
CA ILE A 59 4.80 16.50 -0.20
C ILE A 59 4.46 16.10 -1.62
N HIS A 60 5.31 16.51 -2.58
CA HIS A 60 5.09 16.35 -4.01
C HIS A 60 6.35 15.82 -4.73
N PRO A 61 6.73 14.55 -4.59
CA PRO A 61 7.71 13.96 -5.49
C PRO A 61 7.15 13.85 -6.91
N ASN A 62 8.03 13.83 -7.91
CA ASN A 62 7.70 13.61 -9.30
C ASN A 62 8.29 12.28 -9.77
N LEU A 63 7.49 11.46 -10.44
CA LEU A 63 7.87 10.17 -10.98
C LEU A 63 7.81 10.19 -12.50
N GLU A 64 8.86 9.70 -13.15
CA GLU A 64 8.89 9.40 -14.57
C GLU A 64 9.30 7.94 -14.78
N ILE A 65 8.58 7.24 -15.67
CA ILE A 65 8.89 5.86 -16.03
C ILE A 65 9.19 5.82 -17.53
N ILE A 66 10.34 5.25 -17.90
CA ILE A 66 10.81 5.14 -19.29
C ILE A 66 11.01 3.66 -19.59
N VAL A 67 10.36 3.15 -20.64
CA VAL A 67 10.52 1.79 -21.13
C VAL A 67 11.03 1.82 -22.56
N ASN A 68 12.22 1.29 -22.80
CA ASN A 68 12.88 1.28 -24.11
C ASN A 68 12.90 2.67 -24.79
N GLY A 69 13.26 3.70 -24.00
CA GLY A 69 13.34 5.07 -24.44
C GLY A 69 11.99 5.80 -24.54
N GLN A 70 10.88 5.14 -24.24
CA GLN A 70 9.54 5.76 -24.32
C GLN A 70 8.99 6.04 -22.93
N LYS A 71 8.58 7.28 -22.67
CA LYS A 71 7.92 7.68 -21.45
C LYS A 71 6.57 6.96 -21.32
N GLN A 72 6.34 6.34 -20.18
CA GLN A 72 5.08 5.70 -19.84
C GLN A 72 4.18 6.72 -19.15
N GLU A 73 2.89 6.67 -19.46
CA GLU A 73 1.89 7.52 -18.82
C GLU A 73 1.67 7.03 -17.36
N ILE A 74 1.69 7.98 -16.44
CA ILE A 74 1.22 7.78 -15.07
C ILE A 74 -0.21 8.31 -15.03
N PRO A 75 -1.22 7.44 -14.81
CA PRO A 75 -2.61 7.86 -14.90
C PRO A 75 -2.99 8.91 -13.85
N THR A 76 -3.93 9.74 -14.21
CA THR A 76 -4.67 10.56 -13.24
C THR A 76 -5.49 9.67 -12.30
N ASN A 77 -5.77 10.19 -11.09
CA ASN A 77 -6.63 9.54 -10.10
C ASN A 77 -6.12 8.18 -9.57
N ILE A 78 -4.81 7.90 -9.65
CA ILE A 78 -4.25 6.80 -8.85
C ILE A 78 -4.60 7.07 -7.37
N GLY A 79 -5.15 6.07 -6.67
CA GLY A 79 -5.50 6.22 -5.26
C GLY A 79 -6.70 7.13 -4.97
N ILE A 80 -7.42 7.59 -5.99
CA ILE A 80 -8.66 8.36 -5.83
C ILE A 80 -9.83 7.52 -6.35
N THR A 81 -10.86 7.40 -5.53
CA THR A 81 -12.17 6.86 -5.92
C THR A 81 -13.22 7.95 -5.77
N GLY A 82 -14.42 7.76 -6.32
CA GLY A 82 -15.46 8.78 -6.25
C GLY A 82 -15.88 9.23 -4.84
N VAL A 83 -15.46 8.49 -3.79
CA VAL A 83 -15.89 8.73 -2.40
C VAL A 83 -14.75 8.86 -1.41
N CYS A 84 -13.54 8.44 -1.74
CA CYS A 84 -12.40 8.48 -0.82
C CYS A 84 -11.05 8.56 -1.55
N MET A 85 -9.99 8.89 -0.84
CA MET A 85 -8.64 9.09 -1.34
C MET A 85 -7.62 8.36 -0.46
N ASN A 86 -6.60 7.78 -1.08
CA ASN A 86 -5.47 7.19 -0.40
C ASN A 86 -4.43 8.26 -0.01
N ALA A 87 -3.60 7.97 0.98
CA ALA A 87 -2.52 8.87 1.39
C ALA A 87 -1.51 9.17 0.27
N ILE A 88 -1.39 8.29 -0.72
CA ILE A 88 -0.57 8.48 -1.91
C ILE A 88 -1.50 8.46 -3.13
N HIS A 89 -1.49 9.52 -3.92
CA HIS A 89 -2.43 9.66 -5.05
C HIS A 89 -1.89 10.60 -6.13
N THR A 90 -2.59 10.63 -7.29
CA THR A 90 -2.34 11.58 -8.38
C THR A 90 -3.62 12.30 -8.76
N HIS A 91 -3.51 13.59 -9.15
CA HIS A 91 -4.63 14.38 -9.69
C HIS A 91 -4.60 14.49 -11.20
N ASP A 92 -3.42 14.37 -11.79
CA ASP A 92 -3.18 14.50 -13.23
C ASP A 92 -2.19 13.44 -13.73
N ASN A 93 -1.82 13.49 -15.00
CA ASN A 93 -0.89 12.56 -15.65
C ASN A 93 0.53 13.13 -15.81
N THR A 94 0.88 14.18 -15.09
CA THR A 94 2.21 14.82 -15.18
C THR A 94 3.30 13.98 -14.52
N GLY A 95 2.93 13.04 -13.64
CA GLY A 95 3.83 12.26 -12.81
C GLY A 95 4.02 12.86 -11.42
N LYS A 96 3.36 13.98 -11.10
CA LYS A 96 3.34 14.53 -9.75
C LYS A 96 2.54 13.61 -8.83
N ILE A 97 3.20 13.15 -7.77
CA ILE A 97 2.61 12.31 -6.73
C ILE A 97 2.28 13.21 -5.54
N HIS A 98 1.05 13.14 -5.05
CA HIS A 98 0.66 13.73 -3.79
C HIS A 98 0.80 12.70 -2.69
N VAL A 99 1.50 13.07 -1.62
CA VAL A 99 1.63 12.24 -0.43
C VAL A 99 1.10 13.05 0.75
N GLU A 100 -0.04 12.64 1.25
CA GLU A 100 -0.77 13.36 2.31
C GLU A 100 -1.08 12.44 3.48
N SER A 101 -0.81 12.90 4.69
CA SER A 101 -1.18 12.14 5.89
C SER A 101 -1.28 13.02 7.14
N PRO A 102 -1.99 12.56 8.19
CA PRO A 102 -2.08 13.29 9.46
C PRO A 102 -0.76 13.44 10.20
N GLN A 103 0.25 12.63 9.87
CA GLN A 103 1.57 12.65 10.50
C GLN A 103 2.63 12.39 9.44
N LYS A 104 3.84 12.94 9.64
CA LYS A 104 5.00 12.62 8.79
C LYS A 104 5.27 11.12 8.80
N ARG A 105 5.39 10.54 7.61
CA ARG A 105 5.71 9.13 7.39
C ARG A 105 6.65 8.97 6.21
N ASP A 106 7.53 7.99 6.30
CA ASP A 106 8.45 7.63 5.21
C ASP A 106 7.76 6.60 4.30
N PHE A 107 6.85 7.07 3.45
CA PHE A 107 6.27 6.24 2.39
C PHE A 107 7.31 5.96 1.31
N THR A 108 7.18 4.82 0.65
CA THR A 108 8.12 4.36 -0.37
C THR A 108 7.46 4.23 -1.75
N LEU A 109 8.28 4.06 -2.79
CA LEU A 109 7.77 3.68 -4.12
C LEU A 109 6.96 2.40 -4.08
N SER A 110 7.36 1.41 -3.25
CA SER A 110 6.56 0.20 -3.03
C SER A 110 5.14 0.51 -2.54
N ASP A 111 4.95 1.55 -1.71
CA ASP A 111 3.63 1.98 -1.25
C ASP A 111 2.81 2.61 -2.37
N LEU A 112 3.42 3.48 -3.19
CA LEU A 112 2.79 4.07 -4.36
C LEU A 112 2.34 2.98 -5.36
N PHE A 113 3.23 2.05 -5.71
CA PHE A 113 2.91 1.00 -6.67
C PHE A 113 1.85 0.02 -6.14
N ALA A 114 1.76 -0.18 -4.83
CA ALA A 114 0.67 -0.95 -4.22
C ALA A 114 -0.69 -0.23 -4.33
N VAL A 115 -0.75 1.09 -4.11
CA VAL A 115 -1.95 1.90 -4.34
C VAL A 115 -2.35 1.87 -5.82
N TRP A 116 -1.39 2.00 -6.73
CA TRP A 116 -1.60 1.93 -8.17
C TRP A 116 -1.96 0.53 -8.68
N LYS A 117 -1.76 -0.51 -7.85
CA LYS A 117 -1.94 -1.94 -8.23
C LYS A 117 -1.06 -2.35 -9.41
N LYS A 118 0.13 -1.81 -9.48
CA LYS A 118 1.18 -2.15 -10.45
C LYS A 118 2.39 -2.72 -9.73
N THR A 119 3.26 -3.38 -10.49
CA THR A 119 4.49 -3.98 -9.96
C THR A 119 5.67 -3.04 -10.16
N TYR A 120 6.47 -2.88 -9.11
CA TYR A 120 7.81 -2.29 -9.17
C TYR A 120 8.72 -2.97 -8.15
N SER A 121 9.90 -3.32 -8.59
CA SER A 121 11.03 -3.80 -7.78
C SER A 121 12.32 -3.63 -8.58
N LYS A 122 13.46 -3.95 -7.98
CA LYS A 122 14.73 -4.01 -8.71
C LYS A 122 14.70 -4.92 -9.94
N ASP A 123 13.79 -5.91 -10.00
CA ASP A 123 13.73 -6.94 -11.02
C ASP A 123 12.60 -6.75 -12.04
N GLN A 124 11.66 -5.82 -11.79
CA GLN A 124 10.53 -5.58 -12.70
C GLN A 124 9.89 -4.20 -12.54
N ILE A 125 9.33 -3.68 -13.62
CA ILE A 125 8.52 -2.44 -13.65
C ILE A 125 7.35 -2.61 -14.62
N LEU A 126 6.10 -2.33 -14.17
CA LEU A 126 4.87 -2.40 -14.98
C LEU A 126 4.69 -3.73 -15.76
N GLY A 127 5.24 -4.83 -15.25
CA GLY A 127 5.21 -6.14 -15.92
C GLY A 127 6.44 -6.45 -16.78
N PHE A 128 7.29 -5.47 -17.10
CA PHE A 128 8.58 -5.70 -17.76
C PHE A 128 9.57 -6.23 -16.74
N LYS A 129 10.14 -7.40 -17.00
CA LYS A 129 11.11 -8.05 -16.12
C LYS A 129 12.51 -7.94 -16.69
N ILE A 130 13.51 -7.77 -15.82
CA ILE A 130 14.91 -7.86 -16.24
C ILE A 130 15.22 -9.24 -16.79
N ASP A 131 16.16 -9.29 -17.73
CA ASP A 131 16.66 -10.50 -18.36
C ASP A 131 18.14 -10.36 -18.73
N ASN A 132 18.63 -11.24 -19.60
CA ASN A 132 20.03 -11.18 -20.06
C ASN A 132 20.34 -9.92 -20.88
N THR A 133 19.33 -9.29 -21.47
CA THR A 133 19.46 -8.14 -22.38
C THR A 133 18.94 -6.84 -21.78
N HIS A 134 18.10 -6.88 -20.76
CA HIS A 134 17.50 -5.67 -20.18
C HIS A 134 17.86 -5.48 -18.71
N THR A 135 17.83 -4.22 -18.28
CA THR A 135 18.07 -3.82 -16.89
C THR A 135 17.15 -2.69 -16.47
N ILE A 136 16.96 -2.57 -15.16
CA ILE A 136 16.28 -1.42 -14.55
C ILE A 136 17.33 -0.52 -13.91
N ARG A 137 17.20 0.79 -14.13
CA ARG A 137 17.97 1.83 -13.48
C ARG A 137 17.03 2.83 -12.85
N GLU A 138 17.30 3.18 -11.60
CA GLU A 138 16.62 4.25 -10.89
C GLU A 138 17.57 5.43 -10.67
N THR A 139 17.05 6.65 -10.83
CA THR A 139 17.76 7.86 -10.42
C THR A 139 16.88 8.75 -9.61
N ILE A 140 17.47 9.43 -8.62
CA ILE A 140 16.82 10.46 -7.80
C ILE A 140 17.61 11.73 -7.94
N ASN A 141 16.98 12.80 -8.43
CA ASN A 141 17.62 14.09 -8.68
C ASN A 141 18.88 13.97 -9.57
N GLY A 142 18.82 13.07 -10.57
CA GLY A 142 19.89 12.81 -11.53
C GLY A 142 21.02 11.90 -11.03
N LYS A 143 20.94 11.38 -9.79
CA LYS A 143 21.93 10.46 -9.21
C LYS A 143 21.37 9.05 -9.18
N ASP A 144 22.21 8.04 -9.49
CA ASP A 144 21.83 6.64 -9.39
C ASP A 144 21.42 6.27 -7.96
N SER A 145 20.31 5.54 -7.84
CA SER A 145 19.79 4.94 -6.61
C SER A 145 19.79 3.41 -6.74
N GLN A 146 20.02 2.73 -5.63
CA GLN A 146 19.92 1.27 -5.50
C GLN A 146 18.79 0.85 -4.54
N ASP A 147 17.96 1.82 -4.12
CA ASP A 147 16.89 1.59 -3.16
C ASP A 147 15.64 1.01 -3.84
N TYR A 148 15.44 1.28 -5.14
CA TYR A 148 14.36 0.77 -5.97
C TYR A 148 12.98 0.90 -5.29
N GLU A 149 12.28 -0.21 -5.10
CA GLU A 149 10.97 -0.24 -4.43
C GLU A 149 10.99 0.34 -3.00
N ASN A 150 12.17 0.40 -2.36
CA ASN A 150 12.35 0.94 -1.01
C ASN A 150 12.69 2.44 -1.01
N THR A 151 12.84 3.07 -2.17
CA THR A 151 13.07 4.51 -2.27
C THR A 151 11.99 5.28 -1.53
N ILE A 152 12.39 6.07 -0.54
CA ILE A 152 11.49 6.91 0.25
C ILE A 152 11.10 8.13 -0.56
N LEU A 153 9.80 8.43 -0.60
CA LEU A 153 9.26 9.61 -1.27
C LEU A 153 9.59 10.88 -0.46
N ARG A 154 10.28 11.83 -1.09
CA ARG A 154 10.64 13.12 -0.50
C ARG A 154 10.08 14.26 -1.33
N ASP A 155 9.86 15.40 -0.68
CA ASP A 155 9.30 16.57 -1.36
C ASP A 155 10.23 17.07 -2.47
N ASN A 156 9.65 17.32 -3.64
CA ASN A 156 10.32 17.78 -4.85
C ASN A 156 11.37 16.83 -5.46
N ASP A 157 11.51 15.59 -4.97
CA ASP A 157 12.37 14.61 -5.63
C ASP A 157 11.93 14.36 -7.07
N GLN A 158 12.89 14.31 -7.98
CA GLN A 158 12.71 13.89 -9.37
C GLN A 158 13.18 12.45 -9.49
N ILE A 159 12.24 11.52 -9.49
CA ILE A 159 12.50 10.07 -9.55
C ILE A 159 12.29 9.60 -10.98
N ILE A 160 13.32 8.99 -11.58
CA ILE A 160 13.23 8.40 -12.92
C ILE A 160 13.52 6.91 -12.81
N ILE A 161 12.60 6.09 -13.26
CA ILE A 161 12.78 4.64 -13.40
C ILE A 161 12.86 4.31 -14.88
N SER A 162 13.96 3.71 -15.32
CA SER A 162 14.16 3.34 -16.71
C SER A 162 14.40 1.84 -16.86
N TYR A 163 13.72 1.22 -17.83
CA TYR A 163 13.92 -0.15 -18.28
C TYR A 163 14.44 -0.10 -19.71
N ASN A 164 15.67 -0.52 -19.92
CA ASN A 164 16.34 -0.44 -21.22
C ASN A 164 17.26 -1.63 -21.45
N GLU A 165 17.64 -1.82 -22.72
CA GLU A 165 18.71 -2.76 -23.07
C GLU A 165 20.04 -2.41 -22.35
N LYS A 166 20.75 -3.44 -21.94
CA LYS A 166 22.11 -3.32 -21.38
C LYS A 166 23.05 -2.82 -22.47
N LYS A 167 23.84 -1.83 -22.15
CA LYS A 167 24.91 -1.33 -23.02
C LYS A 167 26.13 -2.24 -22.95
#